data_294c06459eaab461c60a43f4e6b56f24
#
_entry.id   294c06459eaab461c60a43f4e6b56f24
#
_cell.length_a   1.000
_cell.length_b   1.000
_cell.length_c   1.000
_cell.angle_alpha   90.00
_cell.angle_beta   90.00
_cell.angle_gamma   90.00
#
_symmetry.space_group_name_H-M   'P 1'
#
loop_
_entity.id
_entity.type
_entity.pdbx_description
1 polymer ?
#
loop_
_entity_poly.entity_id
_entity_poly.type
_entity_poly.pdbx_seq_one_letter_code
_entity_poly.pdbx_strand_id
1 'polypeptide(L)'
;VLDNKFGFKQRVASLRWLSAAIMLSVSAVPAWAFSIDDVAQQAEKLAQKGFEAPKSNLPAQFRDMKFADYQQIRFNNDKSYWNNVQTPFKLQFYHQGMYFDTPVKINEVTATTVDEIKYAPEFFDFGPVNHDPESVKNLGFAGFKVLYPINKADKNDEIVSMLGASYFRVVGKGQIYGLSARGLAIDTALPSGEEFPRFREFWIERPKPNDKHLVIYALLDSPRAAGAYRFTVYPGRDSVVDVQAKVFLRDKVGKLGIAPLTSMYLFGPNQPSPTLNYRPALNDSNGLSIHAGNGEWIWRPLNNPKHLSVSTYAVENPKGFGLLQRGRDFTAYEDLDDRYDLRPSGWIEPKGEWGKGKVELVEIPTADETNDNIVAFWTPDVLPETGKPLDVKYRLHFTRDEDQLHSPNIAYVQQTRRSAGDVKQSNLIRQPDGTIAYIVDFIGPNLKELDENAPVASQVSIGDNGEIVENNVRYNPVTHGWRLTLRVRVKDAKQPTEMRAALVNGETTLTETWSNQLPANE
;
A
#
# COMPACT_ATOMS: atom_id res chain seq x y z
N VAL A 1 52.61 34.31 73.84
CA VAL A 1 53.22 35.56 74.31
C VAL A 1 52.44 36.67 73.66
N LEU A 2 51.53 37.28 74.50
CA LEU A 2 51.18 38.70 74.53
C LEU A 2 50.56 39.35 73.23
N ASP A 3 49.56 39.99 73.22
CA ASP A 3 48.67 40.77 74.08
C ASP A 3 48.12 41.97 73.30
N ASN A 4 46.91 42.26 73.56
CA ASN A 4 46.25 43.57 73.73
C ASN A 4 45.82 44.48 72.55
N LYS A 5 44.49 44.60 72.36
CA LYS A 5 43.61 45.66 72.89
C LYS A 5 43.33 46.88 71.99
N PHE A 6 42.08 47.27 72.12
CA PHE A 6 41.30 48.52 71.73
C PHE A 6 40.73 48.57 70.33
N GLY A 7 39.49 48.63 70.05
CA GLY A 7 38.38 49.27 70.69
C GLY A 7 38.08 50.62 70.05
N PHE A 8 37.14 50.66 69.04
CA PHE A 8 36.34 51.88 68.82
C PHE A 8 35.01 51.59 68.10
N LYS A 9 33.93 51.94 68.73
CA LYS A 9 32.58 51.97 68.19
C LYS A 9 32.44 53.12 67.21
N GLN A 10 31.93 52.86 65.97
CA GLN A 10 31.15 53.92 65.30
C GLN A 10 29.95 53.27 64.59
N ARG A 11 28.77 53.78 64.93
CA ARG A 11 27.48 53.52 64.27
C ARG A 11 27.51 54.20 62.92
N VAL A 12 27.19 53.43 61.86
CA VAL A 12 26.71 54.01 60.60
C VAL A 12 25.46 53.27 60.14
N ALA A 13 24.47 54.09 59.79
CA ALA A 13 23.10 53.74 59.51
C ALA A 13 22.93 52.79 58.32
N SER A 14 22.09 51.77 58.48
CA SER A 14 21.66 50.84 57.43
C SER A 14 20.67 51.56 56.48
N LEU A 15 21.12 51.81 55.24
CA LEU A 15 20.26 52.09 54.09
C LEU A 15 19.84 50.82 53.46
N ARG A 16 18.62 50.33 53.70
CA ARG A 16 18.01 49.20 53.05
C ARG A 16 17.57 49.61 51.65
N TRP A 17 18.25 49.12 50.59
CA TRP A 17 17.76 49.10 49.22
C TRP A 17 16.84 47.90 49.05
N LEU A 18 15.54 48.12 48.90
CA LEU A 18 14.60 47.15 48.39
C LEU A 18 14.79 47.06 46.87
N SER A 19 15.49 46.05 46.41
CA SER A 19 15.48 45.66 45.00
C SER A 19 14.20 44.87 44.75
N ALA A 20 13.18 45.49 44.17
CA ALA A 20 12.00 44.81 43.64
C ALA A 20 12.42 44.03 42.37
N ALA A 21 12.67 42.74 42.51
CA ALA A 21 12.81 41.82 41.37
C ALA A 21 11.40 41.62 40.77
N ILE A 22 11.10 42.31 39.69
CA ILE A 22 9.94 41.99 38.82
C ILE A 22 10.27 40.68 38.11
N MET A 23 9.75 39.56 38.62
CA MET A 23 9.68 38.32 37.87
C MET A 23 8.65 38.52 36.76
N LEU A 24 9.12 38.76 35.53
CA LEU A 24 8.30 38.55 34.34
C LEU A 24 8.07 37.03 34.22
N SER A 25 6.94 36.57 34.70
CA SER A 25 6.42 35.26 34.34
C SER A 25 6.04 35.33 32.87
N VAL A 26 6.97 34.90 31.99
CA VAL A 26 6.64 34.57 30.62
C VAL A 26 5.79 33.30 30.72
N SER A 27 4.47 33.48 30.74
CA SER A 27 3.54 32.40 30.49
C SER A 27 3.85 31.87 29.08
N ALA A 28 4.54 30.73 29.00
CA ALA A 28 4.67 30.02 27.76
C ALA A 28 3.25 29.64 27.32
N VAL A 29 2.71 30.36 26.36
CA VAL A 29 1.50 29.95 25.63
C VAL A 29 1.87 28.60 25.04
N PRO A 30 1.13 27.54 25.33
CA PRO A 30 1.43 26.24 24.69
C PRO A 30 1.37 26.47 23.18
N ALA A 31 2.49 26.21 22.53
CA ALA A 31 2.54 26.29 21.08
C ALA A 31 1.52 25.30 20.55
N TRP A 32 0.46 25.78 19.91
CA TRP A 32 -0.52 24.94 19.24
C TRP A 32 0.20 24.21 18.10
N ALA A 33 0.25 22.88 18.20
CA ALA A 33 0.81 22.03 17.16
C ALA A 33 -0.34 21.27 16.50
N PHE A 34 -0.54 21.46 15.21
CA PHE A 34 -1.54 20.71 14.45
C PHE A 34 -1.25 19.21 14.55
N SER A 35 -2.28 18.40 14.72
CA SER A 35 -2.16 16.98 15.01
C SER A 35 -3.27 16.16 14.34
N ILE A 36 -3.14 14.84 14.36
CA ILE A 36 -4.21 13.95 13.90
C ILE A 36 -5.50 14.13 14.70
N ASP A 37 -5.42 14.58 15.96
CA ASP A 37 -6.60 14.77 16.80
C ASP A 37 -7.45 15.95 16.33
N ASP A 38 -6.84 16.99 15.74
CA ASP A 38 -7.58 18.09 15.10
C ASP A 38 -8.40 17.61 13.90
N VAL A 39 -7.84 16.68 13.11
CA VAL A 39 -8.54 16.06 11.98
C VAL A 39 -9.58 15.04 12.48
N ALA A 40 -9.26 14.30 13.55
CA ALA A 40 -10.18 13.32 14.14
C ALA A 40 -11.45 13.96 14.68
N GLN A 41 -11.35 15.14 15.32
CA GLN A 41 -12.51 15.92 15.74
C GLN A 41 -13.40 16.33 14.56
N GLN A 42 -12.80 16.66 13.42
CA GLN A 42 -13.58 16.96 12.21
C GLN A 42 -14.25 15.70 11.64
N ALA A 43 -13.52 14.57 11.59
CA ALA A 43 -14.06 13.29 11.14
C ALA A 43 -15.22 12.80 12.03
N GLU A 44 -15.09 12.92 13.36
CA GLU A 44 -16.14 12.59 14.31
C GLU A 44 -17.41 13.44 14.08
N LYS A 45 -17.24 14.76 13.92
CA LYS A 45 -18.36 15.67 13.62
C LYS A 45 -19.04 15.32 12.28
N LEU A 46 -18.28 14.89 11.27
CA LEU A 46 -18.84 14.42 9.99
C LEU A 46 -19.61 13.10 10.18
N ALA A 47 -19.08 12.16 10.95
CA ALA A 47 -19.75 10.89 11.23
C ALA A 47 -21.08 11.04 11.98
N GLN A 48 -21.23 12.11 12.77
CA GLN A 48 -22.47 12.43 13.51
C GLN A 48 -23.55 13.09 12.64
N LYS A 49 -23.22 13.47 11.39
CA LYS A 49 -24.16 14.11 10.44
C LYS A 49 -24.42 13.19 9.25
N GLY A 50 -25.55 13.42 8.58
CA GLY A 50 -25.81 12.82 7.27
C GLY A 50 -24.69 13.16 6.28
N PHE A 51 -24.40 12.25 5.37
CA PHE A 51 -23.42 12.48 4.31
C PHE A 51 -23.94 13.50 3.31
N GLU A 52 -23.11 14.49 3.02
CA GLU A 52 -23.36 15.46 1.95
C GLU A 52 -22.34 15.20 0.82
N ALA A 53 -22.85 14.72 -0.30
CA ALA A 53 -22.02 14.52 -1.48
C ALA A 53 -21.41 15.86 -1.93
N PRO A 54 -20.11 15.91 -2.18
CA PRO A 54 -19.48 17.12 -2.68
C PRO A 54 -20.04 17.48 -4.05
N LYS A 55 -20.26 18.79 -4.27
CA LYS A 55 -20.75 19.28 -5.55
C LYS A 55 -19.59 19.48 -6.51
N SER A 56 -19.73 18.97 -7.73
CA SER A 56 -18.80 19.26 -8.81
C SER A 56 -19.17 20.62 -9.43
N ASN A 57 -18.16 21.47 -9.60
CA ASN A 57 -18.24 22.72 -10.37
C ASN A 57 -17.47 22.63 -11.69
N LEU A 58 -17.06 21.41 -12.08
CA LEU A 58 -16.25 21.18 -13.27
C LEU A 58 -17.07 21.44 -14.54
N PRO A 59 -16.61 22.33 -15.45
CA PRO A 59 -17.24 22.55 -16.73
C PRO A 59 -17.33 21.27 -17.57
N ALA A 60 -18.40 21.12 -18.36
CA ALA A 60 -18.65 19.93 -19.17
C ALA A 60 -17.46 19.56 -20.06
N GLN A 61 -16.79 20.56 -20.66
CA GLN A 61 -15.62 20.35 -21.52
C GLN A 61 -14.47 19.61 -20.83
N PHE A 62 -14.27 19.79 -19.51
CA PHE A 62 -13.27 19.08 -18.74
C PHE A 62 -13.79 17.74 -18.22
N ARG A 63 -15.08 17.64 -17.93
CA ARG A 63 -15.70 16.39 -17.46
C ARG A 63 -15.76 15.34 -18.57
N ASP A 64 -16.12 15.78 -19.79
CA ASP A 64 -16.39 14.92 -20.93
C ASP A 64 -15.14 14.70 -21.82
N MET A 65 -13.97 15.22 -21.40
CA MET A 65 -12.70 15.07 -22.12
C MET A 65 -12.19 13.64 -22.11
N LYS A 66 -11.41 13.27 -23.11
CA LYS A 66 -10.72 12.00 -23.20
C LYS A 66 -9.47 12.00 -22.32
N PHE A 67 -9.03 10.81 -21.90
CA PHE A 67 -7.82 10.66 -21.11
C PHE A 67 -6.58 11.26 -21.80
N ALA A 68 -6.44 11.08 -23.11
CA ALA A 68 -5.33 11.68 -23.88
C ALA A 68 -5.31 13.20 -23.83
N ASP A 69 -6.47 13.85 -23.77
CA ASP A 69 -6.56 15.30 -23.63
C ASP A 69 -6.26 15.74 -22.19
N TYR A 70 -6.80 14.98 -21.20
CA TYR A 70 -6.50 15.23 -19.79
C TYR A 70 -5.00 15.18 -19.49
N GLN A 71 -4.27 14.25 -20.07
CA GLN A 71 -2.81 14.13 -19.91
C GLN A 71 -2.03 15.33 -20.49
N GLN A 72 -2.63 16.14 -21.35
CA GLN A 72 -2.00 17.35 -21.85
C GLN A 72 -2.03 18.51 -20.86
N ILE A 73 -2.93 18.47 -19.86
CA ILE A 73 -2.95 19.47 -18.79
C ILE A 73 -1.84 19.12 -17.81
N ARG A 74 -0.77 19.90 -17.83
CA ARG A 74 0.43 19.66 -17.03
C ARG A 74 0.64 20.73 -15.98
N PHE A 75 1.15 20.35 -14.84
CA PHE A 75 1.58 21.32 -13.84
C PHE A 75 2.85 22.05 -14.30
N ASN A 76 2.88 23.37 -14.14
CA ASN A 76 4.06 24.18 -14.48
C ASN A 76 5.14 23.96 -13.41
N ASN A 77 6.26 23.34 -13.78
CA ASN A 77 7.36 23.01 -12.87
C ASN A 77 7.93 24.22 -12.14
N ASP A 78 7.96 25.41 -12.80
CA ASP A 78 8.47 26.64 -12.21
C ASP A 78 7.56 27.15 -11.08
N LYS A 79 6.31 26.68 -11.03
CA LYS A 79 5.32 26.99 -10.01
C LYS A 79 5.23 25.94 -8.90
N SER A 80 6.13 24.93 -8.89
CA SER A 80 6.14 23.93 -7.83
C SER A 80 6.15 24.60 -6.46
N TYR A 81 5.24 24.16 -5.61
CA TYR A 81 5.11 24.72 -4.27
C TYR A 81 6.38 24.43 -3.45
N TRP A 82 6.83 25.37 -2.67
CA TRP A 82 8.12 25.39 -1.97
C TRP A 82 9.36 25.59 -2.86
N ASN A 83 9.25 26.02 -4.11
CA ASN A 83 10.44 26.34 -4.92
C ASN A 83 11.33 27.40 -4.25
N ASN A 84 10.72 28.36 -3.53
CA ASN A 84 11.41 29.44 -2.85
C ASN A 84 11.63 29.15 -1.35
N VAL A 85 11.40 27.91 -0.90
CA VAL A 85 11.63 27.47 0.47
C VAL A 85 12.81 26.50 0.49
N GLN A 86 13.70 26.64 1.46
CA GLN A 86 14.81 25.74 1.63
C GLN A 86 14.33 24.40 2.24
N THR A 87 13.93 23.48 1.38
CA THR A 87 13.47 22.14 1.72
C THR A 87 13.77 21.19 0.58
N PRO A 88 14.04 19.89 0.84
CA PRO A 88 14.22 18.91 -0.23
C PRO A 88 12.91 18.51 -0.92
N PHE A 89 11.76 18.80 -0.32
CA PHE A 89 10.46 18.45 -0.86
C PHE A 89 9.85 19.57 -1.70
N LYS A 90 9.10 19.20 -2.74
CA LYS A 90 8.25 20.10 -3.52
C LYS A 90 6.86 19.49 -3.66
N LEU A 91 5.85 20.33 -3.87
CA LEU A 91 4.50 19.87 -4.21
C LEU A 91 4.12 20.36 -5.60
N GLN A 92 3.41 19.52 -6.31
CA GLN A 92 2.69 19.86 -7.53
C GLN A 92 1.26 19.35 -7.41
N PHE A 93 0.34 19.94 -8.17
CA PHE A 93 -1.09 19.65 -8.01
C PHE A 93 -1.65 19.08 -9.31
N TYR A 94 -2.71 18.28 -9.17
CA TYR A 94 -3.47 17.77 -10.31
C TYR A 94 -4.65 18.68 -10.60
N HIS A 95 -4.85 18.98 -11.88
CA HIS A 95 -6.04 19.67 -12.34
C HIS A 95 -7.26 18.75 -12.30
N GLN A 96 -8.45 19.30 -12.09
CA GLN A 96 -9.68 18.55 -12.25
C GLN A 96 -9.92 18.19 -13.73
N GLY A 97 -10.53 17.03 -13.97
CA GLY A 97 -10.91 16.58 -15.33
C GLY A 97 -11.42 15.17 -15.31
N MET A 98 -12.20 14.80 -16.30
CA MET A 98 -12.85 13.49 -16.40
C MET A 98 -13.63 13.16 -15.10
N TYR A 99 -13.38 11.98 -14.53
CA TYR A 99 -13.96 11.52 -13.26
C TYR A 99 -13.31 12.14 -12.02
N PHE A 100 -12.22 12.90 -12.17
CA PHE A 100 -11.66 13.73 -11.10
C PHE A 100 -12.39 15.08 -11.03
N ASP A 101 -13.68 15.04 -10.88
CA ASP A 101 -14.58 16.18 -11.03
C ASP A 101 -14.83 16.96 -9.73
N THR A 102 -14.37 16.44 -8.62
CA THR A 102 -14.56 17.03 -7.30
C THR A 102 -13.24 17.50 -6.72
N PRO A 103 -13.14 18.77 -6.31
CA PRO A 103 -11.90 19.29 -5.75
C PRO A 103 -11.62 18.74 -4.36
N VAL A 104 -10.33 18.67 -4.01
CA VAL A 104 -9.82 18.46 -2.67
C VAL A 104 -9.24 19.77 -2.14
N LYS A 105 -9.46 20.04 -0.86
CA LYS A 105 -8.86 21.19 -0.20
C LYS A 105 -7.46 20.80 0.30
N ILE A 106 -6.47 21.65 0.06
CA ILE A 106 -5.09 21.40 0.47
C ILE A 106 -4.60 22.59 1.29
N ASN A 107 -4.08 22.31 2.48
CA ASN A 107 -3.57 23.32 3.40
C ASN A 107 -2.09 23.06 3.69
N GLU A 108 -1.33 24.13 3.84
CA GLU A 108 -0.01 24.09 4.43
C GLU A 108 -0.10 24.31 5.94
N VAL A 109 0.66 23.51 6.69
CA VAL A 109 0.80 23.65 8.14
C VAL A 109 2.20 24.15 8.47
N THR A 110 2.28 25.26 9.18
CA THR A 110 3.53 25.78 9.75
C THR A 110 3.50 25.65 11.27
N ALA A 111 4.54 26.10 11.94
CA ALA A 111 4.56 26.11 13.41
C ALA A 111 3.48 27.02 14.04
N THR A 112 2.92 27.95 13.27
CA THR A 112 2.01 29.01 13.79
C THR A 112 0.72 29.17 13.02
N THR A 113 0.64 28.67 11.79
CA THR A 113 -0.52 28.87 10.88
C THR A 113 -0.92 27.60 10.17
N VAL A 114 -2.18 27.57 9.73
CA VAL A 114 -2.72 26.65 8.75
C VAL A 114 -3.32 27.49 7.64
N ASP A 115 -2.72 27.45 6.47
CA ASP A 115 -3.07 28.27 5.33
C ASP A 115 -3.49 27.42 4.13
N GLU A 116 -4.65 27.71 3.54
CA GLU A 116 -5.12 27.03 2.37
C GLU A 116 -4.28 27.40 1.14
N ILE A 117 -3.78 26.40 0.43
CA ILE A 117 -3.11 26.57 -0.87
C ILE A 117 -4.20 26.77 -1.92
N LYS A 118 -4.34 28.01 -2.37
CA LYS A 118 -5.40 28.38 -3.32
C LYS A 118 -5.06 27.90 -4.72
N TYR A 119 -6.05 27.34 -5.40
CA TYR A 119 -5.95 27.04 -6.83
C TYR A 119 -5.76 28.34 -7.62
N ALA A 120 -4.91 28.25 -8.65
CA ALA A 120 -4.74 29.30 -9.66
C ALA A 120 -4.50 28.63 -11.03
N PRO A 121 -5.18 29.08 -12.11
CA PRO A 121 -4.98 28.52 -13.46
C PRO A 121 -3.52 28.58 -13.93
N GLU A 122 -2.76 29.57 -13.47
CA GLU A 122 -1.34 29.79 -13.82
C GLU A 122 -0.42 28.68 -13.30
N PHE A 123 -0.90 27.80 -12.45
CA PHE A 123 -0.18 26.61 -12.05
C PHE A 123 -0.14 25.55 -13.16
N PHE A 124 -0.98 25.67 -14.18
CA PHE A 124 -1.14 24.65 -15.20
C PHE A 124 -0.84 25.18 -16.60
N ASP A 125 -0.20 24.32 -17.40
CA ASP A 125 -0.12 24.43 -18.84
C ASP A 125 -1.20 23.53 -19.44
N PHE A 126 -2.16 24.13 -20.14
CA PHE A 126 -3.28 23.41 -20.75
C PHE A 126 -2.92 22.84 -22.12
N GLY A 127 -1.73 23.14 -22.66
CA GLY A 127 -1.28 22.66 -23.95
C GLY A 127 -2.29 22.96 -25.06
N PRO A 128 -2.67 21.96 -25.86
CA PRO A 128 -3.64 22.13 -26.95
C PRO A 128 -5.12 22.14 -26.49
N VAL A 129 -5.39 21.96 -25.20
CA VAL A 129 -6.76 21.90 -24.66
C VAL A 129 -7.37 23.30 -24.69
N ASN A 130 -8.32 23.49 -25.63
CA ASN A 130 -9.03 24.76 -25.74
C ASN A 130 -10.00 24.92 -24.58
N HIS A 131 -9.97 26.06 -23.91
CA HIS A 131 -10.84 26.36 -22.78
C HIS A 131 -11.10 27.87 -22.67
N ASP A 132 -12.25 28.22 -22.10
CA ASP A 132 -12.52 29.60 -21.69
C ASP A 132 -11.74 29.90 -20.40
N PRO A 133 -10.84 30.91 -20.40
CA PRO A 133 -10.07 31.28 -19.20
C PRO A 133 -10.95 31.60 -17.98
N GLU A 134 -12.15 32.12 -18.17
CA GLU A 134 -13.08 32.40 -17.05
C GLU A 134 -13.61 31.12 -16.42
N SER A 135 -13.79 30.05 -17.22
CA SER A 135 -14.35 28.79 -16.76
C SER A 135 -13.43 28.02 -15.79
N VAL A 136 -12.14 28.33 -15.79
CA VAL A 136 -11.15 27.65 -14.95
C VAL A 136 -10.75 28.42 -13.69
N LYS A 137 -11.16 29.69 -13.54
CA LYS A 137 -10.73 30.57 -12.43
C LYS A 137 -11.09 30.06 -11.05
N ASN A 138 -12.24 29.43 -10.91
CA ASN A 138 -12.81 29.02 -9.62
C ASN A 138 -12.88 27.48 -9.48
N LEU A 139 -11.98 26.76 -10.15
CA LEU A 139 -11.80 25.33 -9.95
C LEU A 139 -10.98 25.06 -8.68
N GLY A 140 -10.67 23.81 -8.43
CA GLY A 140 -9.80 23.37 -7.35
C GLY A 140 -8.82 22.32 -7.83
N PHE A 141 -8.04 21.79 -6.92
CA PHE A 141 -7.14 20.69 -7.22
C PHE A 141 -7.88 19.35 -7.13
N ALA A 142 -7.58 18.42 -8.02
CA ALA A 142 -8.07 17.04 -7.93
C ALA A 142 -7.26 16.19 -6.94
N GLY A 143 -6.05 16.62 -6.63
CA GLY A 143 -5.09 15.96 -5.77
C GLY A 143 -3.72 16.62 -5.88
N PHE A 144 -2.71 15.95 -5.39
CA PHE A 144 -1.34 16.46 -5.43
C PHE A 144 -0.31 15.34 -5.53
N LYS A 145 0.90 15.72 -5.89
CA LYS A 145 2.08 14.88 -5.89
C LYS A 145 3.22 15.52 -5.13
N VAL A 146 4.03 14.68 -4.52
CA VAL A 146 5.24 15.07 -3.79
C VAL A 146 6.46 14.74 -4.65
N LEU A 147 7.35 15.71 -4.78
CA LEU A 147 8.62 15.55 -5.46
C LEU A 147 9.77 15.56 -4.44
N TYR A 148 10.78 14.75 -4.69
CA TYR A 148 11.98 14.64 -3.85
C TYR A 148 13.18 14.19 -4.72
N PRO A 149 14.42 14.64 -4.44
CA PRO A 149 15.61 14.23 -5.21
C PRO A 149 16.07 12.81 -4.86
N ILE A 150 15.23 11.79 -5.16
CA ILE A 150 15.44 10.41 -4.75
C ILE A 150 16.47 9.67 -5.62
N ASN A 151 16.48 9.96 -6.93
CA ASN A 151 17.38 9.28 -7.87
C ASN A 151 18.68 10.06 -8.08
N LYS A 152 18.59 11.39 -8.24
CA LYS A 152 19.71 12.31 -8.45
C LYS A 152 19.51 13.56 -7.59
N ALA A 153 20.60 14.06 -6.99
CA ALA A 153 20.56 15.19 -6.07
C ALA A 153 20.09 16.52 -6.72
N ASP A 154 20.27 16.66 -8.02
CA ASP A 154 19.94 17.85 -8.82
C ASP A 154 18.58 17.75 -9.53
N LYS A 155 17.86 16.65 -9.33
CA LYS A 155 16.57 16.40 -9.99
C LYS A 155 15.52 15.94 -8.99
N ASN A 156 14.42 16.67 -8.91
CA ASN A 156 13.25 16.23 -8.13
C ASN A 156 12.42 15.25 -8.96
N ASP A 157 12.28 14.03 -8.45
CA ASP A 157 11.42 13.01 -9.02
C ASP A 157 10.11 12.92 -8.23
N GLU A 158 9.03 12.54 -8.88
CA GLU A 158 7.75 12.25 -8.24
C GLU A 158 7.88 10.99 -7.40
N ILE A 159 7.55 11.10 -6.11
CA ILE A 159 7.66 9.98 -5.14
C ILE A 159 6.33 9.58 -4.51
N VAL A 160 5.36 10.49 -4.48
CA VAL A 160 4.01 10.24 -3.95
C VAL A 160 3.00 10.86 -4.89
N SER A 161 1.91 10.15 -5.16
CA SER A 161 0.72 10.66 -5.83
C SER A 161 -0.49 10.39 -4.95
N MET A 162 -1.29 11.43 -4.66
CA MET A 162 -2.58 11.35 -3.98
C MET A 162 -3.64 11.90 -4.93
N LEU A 163 -4.36 11.00 -5.60
CA LEU A 163 -5.34 11.35 -6.64
C LEU A 163 -6.46 10.30 -6.69
N GLY A 164 -7.69 10.78 -6.65
CA GLY A 164 -8.90 9.99 -6.79
C GLY A 164 -9.28 9.21 -5.52
N ALA A 165 -10.51 9.31 -5.09
CA ALA A 165 -11.05 8.69 -3.88
C ALA A 165 -10.07 8.79 -2.70
N SER A 166 -9.63 7.67 -2.11
CA SER A 166 -8.59 7.64 -1.08
C SER A 166 -7.33 6.90 -1.53
N TYR A 167 -7.09 6.83 -2.85
CA TYR A 167 -5.92 6.18 -3.42
C TYR A 167 -4.66 7.02 -3.25
N PHE A 168 -3.56 6.33 -2.98
CA PHE A 168 -2.23 6.90 -3.04
C PHE A 168 -1.21 5.89 -3.53
N ARG A 169 -0.18 6.40 -4.23
CA ARG A 169 0.94 5.61 -4.74
C ARG A 169 2.24 6.20 -4.22
N VAL A 170 3.21 5.34 -3.94
CA VAL A 170 4.53 5.75 -3.46
C VAL A 170 5.59 4.92 -4.17
N VAL A 171 6.74 5.53 -4.45
CA VAL A 171 7.89 4.86 -5.05
C VAL A 171 9.17 5.16 -4.28
N GLY A 172 10.08 4.19 -4.28
CA GLY A 172 11.45 4.32 -3.82
C GLY A 172 12.42 4.64 -4.96
N LYS A 173 13.70 4.67 -4.64
CA LYS A 173 14.78 4.93 -5.60
C LYS A 173 14.80 3.89 -6.73
N GLY A 174 14.75 4.35 -7.97
CA GLY A 174 14.77 3.51 -9.16
C GLY A 174 13.49 2.71 -9.39
N GLN A 175 12.42 3.01 -8.67
CA GLN A 175 11.10 2.43 -8.87
C GLN A 175 10.22 3.32 -9.74
N ILE A 176 9.18 2.72 -10.31
CA ILE A 176 8.09 3.40 -11.00
C ILE A 176 6.76 2.98 -10.36
N TYR A 177 5.69 3.71 -10.61
CA TYR A 177 4.38 3.38 -10.07
C TYR A 177 3.87 2.04 -10.58
N GLY A 178 3.35 1.24 -9.67
CA GLY A 178 2.59 0.03 -9.90
C GLY A 178 1.35 0.04 -9.03
N LEU A 179 1.30 -0.88 -8.03
CA LEU A 179 0.18 -0.97 -7.11
C LEU A 179 -0.10 0.35 -6.37
N SER A 180 -1.35 0.49 -5.93
CA SER A 180 -1.83 1.59 -5.10
C SER A 180 -2.14 1.10 -3.69
N ALA A 181 -2.06 2.00 -2.70
CA ALA A 181 -2.72 1.84 -1.42
C ALA A 181 -3.98 2.73 -1.36
N ARG A 182 -4.89 2.41 -0.45
CA ARG A 182 -6.11 3.18 -0.21
C ARG A 182 -6.24 3.53 1.27
N GLY A 183 -6.96 4.60 1.58
CA GLY A 183 -7.26 4.93 2.97
C GLY A 183 -8.17 3.88 3.61
N LEU A 184 -9.29 3.57 2.97
CA LEU A 184 -10.30 2.64 3.48
C LEU A 184 -11.03 1.95 2.32
N ALA A 185 -11.47 0.70 2.56
CA ALA A 185 -12.36 -0.03 1.66
C ALA A 185 -13.64 -0.40 2.42
N ILE A 186 -14.79 -0.23 1.80
CA ILE A 186 -16.10 -0.56 2.39
C ILE A 186 -16.87 -1.44 1.43
N ASP A 187 -17.31 -2.60 1.92
CA ASP A 187 -18.15 -3.57 1.19
C ASP A 187 -17.55 -4.07 -0.13
N THR A 188 -16.22 -4.06 -0.24
CA THR A 188 -15.52 -4.59 -1.42
C THR A 188 -15.94 -6.03 -1.70
N ALA A 189 -16.32 -6.30 -2.94
CA ALA A 189 -16.81 -7.60 -3.43
C ALA A 189 -18.10 -8.10 -2.76
N LEU A 190 -18.88 -7.24 -2.12
CA LEU A 190 -20.21 -7.60 -1.65
C LEU A 190 -21.28 -7.29 -2.72
N PRO A 191 -22.37 -8.07 -2.76
CA PRO A 191 -23.48 -7.83 -3.70
C PRO A 191 -24.16 -6.46 -3.53
N SER A 192 -24.01 -5.83 -2.36
CA SER A 192 -24.50 -4.47 -2.07
C SER A 192 -23.80 -3.38 -2.87
N GLY A 193 -22.67 -3.70 -3.47
CA GLY A 193 -21.77 -2.75 -4.12
C GLY A 193 -20.74 -2.15 -3.17
N GLU A 194 -19.58 -1.84 -3.73
CA GLU A 194 -18.48 -1.21 -3.01
C GLU A 194 -18.72 0.29 -2.83
N GLU A 195 -18.39 0.80 -1.65
CA GLU A 195 -18.31 2.23 -1.37
C GLU A 195 -16.85 2.67 -1.39
N PHE A 196 -16.59 3.78 -2.08
CA PHE A 196 -15.26 4.36 -2.22
C PHE A 196 -15.12 5.62 -1.36
N PRO A 197 -14.66 5.51 -0.10
CA PRO A 197 -14.35 6.67 0.72
C PRO A 197 -13.28 7.53 0.03
N ARG A 198 -13.41 8.86 0.20
CA ARG A 198 -12.50 9.79 -0.46
C ARG A 198 -11.86 10.73 0.53
N PHE A 199 -10.60 11.09 0.30
CA PHE A 199 -9.97 12.22 0.96
C PHE A 199 -10.55 13.52 0.38
N ARG A 200 -11.09 14.34 1.26
CA ARG A 200 -11.71 15.62 0.89
C ARG A 200 -10.86 16.83 1.25
N GLU A 201 -9.97 16.69 2.23
CA GLU A 201 -9.10 17.76 2.68
C GLU A 201 -7.77 17.19 3.18
N PHE A 202 -6.69 17.92 2.90
CA PHE A 202 -5.33 17.57 3.31
C PHE A 202 -4.68 18.74 4.04
N TRP A 203 -3.79 18.40 4.99
CA TRP A 203 -2.89 19.34 5.67
C TRP A 203 -1.47 18.79 5.56
N ILE A 204 -0.56 19.58 5.00
CA ILE A 204 0.80 19.15 4.72
C ILE A 204 1.74 20.03 5.53
N GLU A 205 2.50 19.41 6.43
CA GLU A 205 3.48 20.15 7.24
C GLU A 205 4.61 20.68 6.34
N ARG A 206 4.91 21.97 6.46
CA ARG A 206 6.07 22.55 5.77
C ARG A 206 7.35 21.94 6.32
N PRO A 207 8.12 21.18 5.53
CA PRO A 207 9.32 20.55 6.03
C PRO A 207 10.44 21.56 6.24
N LYS A 208 11.29 21.29 7.24
CA LYS A 208 12.51 22.04 7.49
C LYS A 208 13.61 21.65 6.50
N PRO A 209 14.68 22.48 6.38
CA PRO A 209 15.75 22.22 5.39
C PRO A 209 16.39 20.84 5.46
N ASN A 210 16.49 20.26 6.65
CA ASN A 210 17.15 18.96 6.87
C ASN A 210 16.18 17.80 7.13
N ASP A 211 14.88 18.02 6.99
CA ASP A 211 13.89 16.97 7.20
C ASP A 211 14.02 15.90 6.11
N LYS A 212 14.02 14.65 6.57
CA LYS A 212 14.10 13.46 5.70
C LYS A 212 12.74 12.78 5.53
N HIS A 213 11.68 13.40 6.02
CA HIS A 213 10.32 12.89 5.94
C HIS A 213 9.34 14.04 5.73
N LEU A 214 8.18 13.70 5.22
CA LEU A 214 7.06 14.61 5.03
C LEU A 214 5.85 14.10 5.79
N VAL A 215 5.19 14.99 6.53
CA VAL A 215 3.95 14.66 7.25
C VAL A 215 2.76 15.23 6.49
N ILE A 216 1.76 14.37 6.25
CA ILE A 216 0.53 14.69 5.56
C ILE A 216 -0.63 14.19 6.43
N TYR A 217 -1.59 15.05 6.73
CA TYR A 217 -2.86 14.67 7.33
C TYR A 217 -3.95 14.69 6.27
N ALA A 218 -4.95 13.83 6.42
CA ALA A 218 -6.08 13.78 5.50
C ALA A 218 -7.39 13.51 6.24
N LEU A 219 -8.44 14.20 5.79
CA LEU A 219 -9.82 13.97 6.21
C LEU A 219 -10.54 13.14 5.15
N LEU A 220 -10.95 11.96 5.53
CA LEU A 220 -11.71 11.03 4.71
C LEU A 220 -13.19 11.17 5.00
N ASP A 221 -14.03 11.06 3.96
CA ASP A 221 -15.49 11.13 4.07
C ASP A 221 -16.16 10.22 3.02
N SER A 222 -17.29 9.62 3.42
CA SER A 222 -18.13 8.79 2.57
C SER A 222 -19.52 8.60 3.18
N PRO A 223 -20.50 8.01 2.47
CA PRO A 223 -21.84 7.79 3.01
C PRO A 223 -21.88 7.10 4.37
N ARG A 224 -21.01 6.11 4.62
CA ARG A 224 -21.07 5.31 5.85
C ARG A 224 -19.86 5.44 6.77
N ALA A 225 -18.84 6.23 6.39
CA ALA A 225 -17.68 6.45 7.25
C ALA A 225 -17.08 7.85 7.07
N ALA A 226 -16.44 8.34 8.14
CA ALA A 226 -15.51 9.43 8.11
C ALA A 226 -14.21 9.01 8.81
N GLY A 227 -13.08 9.63 8.47
CA GLY A 227 -11.80 9.23 9.04
C GLY A 227 -10.76 10.32 9.04
N ALA A 228 -9.87 10.25 10.00
CA ALA A 228 -8.67 11.08 10.10
C ALA A 228 -7.44 10.22 9.86
N TYR A 229 -6.55 10.69 9.01
CA TYR A 229 -5.32 10.00 8.65
C TYR A 229 -4.11 10.89 8.89
N ARG A 230 -3.01 10.28 9.32
CA ARG A 230 -1.67 10.88 9.33
C ARG A 230 -0.73 9.95 8.61
N PHE A 231 -0.10 10.46 7.57
CA PHE A 231 0.95 9.79 6.81
C PHE A 231 2.28 10.45 7.12
N THR A 232 3.29 9.67 7.48
CA THR A 232 4.67 10.14 7.55
C THR A 232 5.47 9.40 6.49
N VAL A 233 5.83 10.11 5.43
CA VAL A 233 6.52 9.54 4.26
C VAL A 233 8.02 9.68 4.44
N TYR A 234 8.73 8.59 4.37
CA TYR A 234 10.19 8.49 4.40
C TYR A 234 10.71 8.03 3.03
N PRO A 235 11.15 8.95 2.17
CA PRO A 235 11.75 8.58 0.88
C PRO A 235 13.08 7.86 1.08
N GLY A 236 13.33 6.80 0.30
CA GLY A 236 14.55 6.03 0.39
C GLY A 236 14.73 5.07 -0.77
N ARG A 237 15.73 4.15 -0.69
CA ARG A 237 15.82 3.02 -1.59
C ARG A 237 14.49 2.27 -1.62
N ASP A 238 13.98 1.98 -0.45
CA ASP A 238 12.61 1.54 -0.18
C ASP A 238 11.91 2.69 0.53
N SER A 239 10.88 3.21 -0.08
CA SER A 239 10.10 4.26 0.56
C SER A 239 9.12 3.65 1.54
N VAL A 240 9.02 4.29 2.70
CA VAL A 240 8.20 3.81 3.82
C VAL A 240 7.19 4.89 4.19
N VAL A 241 5.97 4.47 4.52
CA VAL A 241 4.92 5.36 5.01
C VAL A 241 4.39 4.83 6.34
N ASP A 242 4.59 5.57 7.42
CA ASP A 242 3.88 5.31 8.68
C ASP A 242 2.48 5.92 8.58
N VAL A 243 1.47 5.10 8.81
CA VAL A 243 0.06 5.51 8.75
C VAL A 243 -0.56 5.35 10.13
N GLN A 244 -1.22 6.39 10.57
CA GLN A 244 -2.18 6.36 11.67
C GLN A 244 -3.53 6.76 11.13
N ALA A 245 -4.57 5.97 11.46
CA ALA A 245 -5.94 6.24 11.04
C ALA A 245 -6.89 6.12 12.22
N LYS A 246 -7.83 7.06 12.32
CA LYS A 246 -8.98 7.03 13.25
C LYS A 246 -10.25 7.07 12.41
N VAL A 247 -10.95 5.93 12.32
CA VAL A 247 -12.13 5.75 11.48
C VAL A 247 -13.38 5.71 12.34
N PHE A 248 -14.38 6.48 11.97
CA PHE A 248 -15.69 6.56 12.61
C PHE A 248 -16.75 6.07 11.61
N LEU A 249 -17.46 5.00 11.96
CA LEU A 249 -18.61 4.60 11.16
C LEU A 249 -19.78 5.54 11.40
N ARG A 250 -20.37 6.03 10.32
CA ARG A 250 -21.60 6.83 10.31
C ARG A 250 -22.83 5.92 10.32
N ASP A 251 -22.72 4.77 9.66
CA ASP A 251 -23.75 3.74 9.58
C ASP A 251 -23.12 2.35 9.48
N LYS A 252 -23.94 1.31 9.57
CA LYS A 252 -23.51 -0.07 9.46
C LYS A 252 -22.91 -0.38 8.10
N VAL A 253 -21.84 -1.13 8.10
CA VAL A 253 -21.19 -1.68 6.91
C VAL A 253 -21.19 -3.21 6.99
N GLY A 254 -21.19 -3.88 5.85
CA GLY A 254 -21.08 -5.33 5.80
C GLY A 254 -19.64 -5.80 5.95
N LYS A 255 -18.68 -4.98 5.47
CA LYS A 255 -17.25 -5.27 5.47
C LYS A 255 -16.44 -3.98 5.57
N LEU A 256 -15.41 -3.98 6.43
CA LEU A 256 -14.50 -2.85 6.59
C LEU A 256 -13.07 -3.28 6.28
N GLY A 257 -12.54 -2.85 5.16
CA GLY A 257 -11.18 -3.15 4.73
C GLY A 257 -10.18 -2.11 5.24
N ILE A 258 -9.25 -2.56 6.08
CA ILE A 258 -8.18 -1.75 6.68
C ILE A 258 -6.88 -1.97 5.90
N ALA A 259 -6.13 -0.88 5.70
CA ALA A 259 -4.88 -0.86 4.94
C ALA A 259 -5.00 -1.55 3.56
N PRO A 260 -5.98 -1.15 2.72
CA PRO A 260 -6.19 -1.80 1.44
C PRO A 260 -5.06 -1.51 0.48
N LEU A 261 -4.66 -2.57 -0.25
CA LEU A 261 -3.77 -2.51 -1.41
C LEU A 261 -4.58 -2.87 -2.66
N THR A 262 -4.32 -2.18 -3.75
CA THR A 262 -4.97 -2.42 -5.04
C THR A 262 -3.91 -2.58 -6.10
N SER A 263 -4.02 -3.61 -6.92
CA SER A 263 -3.02 -4.00 -7.92
C SER A 263 -3.66 -4.57 -9.17
N MET A 264 -2.84 -4.91 -10.15
CA MET A 264 -3.26 -5.51 -11.41
C MET A 264 -2.55 -6.84 -11.62
N TYR A 265 -3.31 -7.85 -12.04
CA TYR A 265 -2.80 -9.13 -12.52
C TYR A 265 -3.60 -9.58 -13.74
N LEU A 266 -2.97 -9.67 -14.90
CA LEU A 266 -3.60 -10.15 -16.12
C LEU A 266 -3.22 -11.61 -16.42
N PHE A 267 -1.94 -11.93 -16.43
CA PHE A 267 -1.41 -13.29 -16.56
C PHE A 267 0.04 -13.38 -16.04
N GLY A 268 0.50 -14.62 -15.89
CA GLY A 268 1.85 -14.95 -15.45
C GLY A 268 2.13 -16.44 -15.57
N PRO A 269 3.27 -16.94 -15.09
CA PRO A 269 3.66 -18.34 -15.22
C PRO A 269 2.71 -19.35 -14.59
N ASN A 270 1.97 -18.97 -13.55
CA ASN A 270 0.94 -19.78 -12.89
C ASN A 270 -0.42 -19.74 -13.61
N GLN A 271 -0.62 -18.76 -14.48
CA GLN A 271 -1.78 -18.63 -15.35
C GLN A 271 -1.33 -17.99 -16.67
N PRO A 272 -0.79 -18.77 -17.62
CA PRO A 272 -0.34 -18.26 -18.90
C PRO A 272 -1.43 -17.54 -19.68
N SER A 273 -1.04 -16.56 -20.51
CA SER A 273 -1.98 -15.83 -21.36
C SER A 273 -2.82 -16.80 -22.21
N PRO A 274 -4.15 -16.64 -22.24
CA PRO A 274 -5.00 -17.44 -23.13
C PRO A 274 -4.85 -17.06 -24.60
N THR A 275 -4.23 -15.92 -24.89
CA THR A 275 -3.98 -15.41 -26.23
C THR A 275 -2.49 -15.27 -26.49
N LEU A 276 -2.10 -15.24 -27.77
CA LEU A 276 -0.71 -15.05 -28.14
C LEU A 276 -0.21 -13.69 -27.63
N ASN A 277 0.83 -13.71 -26.80
CA ASN A 277 1.49 -12.54 -26.25
C ASN A 277 3.00 -12.81 -26.15
N TYR A 278 3.83 -11.83 -26.49
CA TYR A 278 5.28 -12.00 -26.40
C TYR A 278 5.78 -11.89 -24.95
N ARG A 279 5.05 -11.21 -24.08
CA ARG A 279 5.40 -11.01 -22.68
C ARG A 279 5.15 -12.28 -21.87
N PRO A 280 6.13 -12.75 -21.07
CA PRO A 280 5.94 -13.94 -20.21
C PRO A 280 4.95 -13.69 -19.05
N ALA A 281 4.88 -12.47 -18.56
CA ALA A 281 3.96 -12.06 -17.50
C ALA A 281 3.54 -10.60 -17.71
N LEU A 282 2.36 -10.28 -17.18
CA LEU A 282 1.80 -8.93 -17.18
C LEU A 282 1.03 -8.72 -15.88
N ASN A 283 1.69 -8.09 -14.92
CA ASN A 283 1.13 -7.85 -13.59
C ASN A 283 1.96 -6.84 -12.80
N ASP A 284 1.30 -6.09 -11.92
CA ASP A 284 1.92 -5.21 -10.90
C ASP A 284 2.32 -5.97 -9.64
N SER A 285 1.62 -7.05 -9.37
CA SER A 285 1.91 -7.98 -8.28
C SER A 285 1.62 -9.40 -8.75
N ASN A 286 2.40 -10.37 -8.30
CA ASN A 286 2.21 -11.77 -8.69
C ASN A 286 1.73 -12.68 -7.54
N GLY A 287 1.63 -12.16 -6.30
CA GLY A 287 1.12 -12.93 -5.18
C GLY A 287 0.78 -12.08 -3.95
N LEU A 288 -0.12 -12.63 -3.14
CA LEU A 288 -0.37 -12.17 -1.78
C LEU A 288 0.55 -12.94 -0.83
N SER A 289 1.29 -12.23 0.01
CA SER A 289 2.05 -12.78 1.13
C SER A 289 1.38 -12.40 2.45
N ILE A 290 1.32 -13.35 3.40
CA ILE A 290 0.78 -13.13 4.74
C ILE A 290 1.75 -13.71 5.77
N HIS A 291 2.11 -12.90 6.76
CA HIS A 291 2.79 -13.35 7.98
C HIS A 291 1.76 -13.35 9.12
N ALA A 292 1.25 -14.50 9.44
CA ALA A 292 0.22 -14.66 10.45
C ALA A 292 0.77 -14.48 11.88
N GLY A 293 -0.11 -14.17 12.83
CA GLY A 293 0.27 -13.97 14.22
C GLY A 293 0.90 -15.21 14.88
N ASN A 294 0.50 -16.42 14.46
CA ASN A 294 1.06 -17.70 14.90
C ASN A 294 2.46 -18.00 14.32
N GLY A 295 2.96 -17.14 13.40
CA GLY A 295 4.26 -17.28 12.75
C GLY A 295 4.25 -17.97 11.39
N GLU A 296 3.13 -18.48 10.93
CA GLU A 296 3.01 -19.05 9.59
C GLU A 296 3.19 -17.95 8.53
N TRP A 297 3.96 -18.26 7.49
CA TRP A 297 4.04 -17.49 6.27
C TRP A 297 3.22 -18.19 5.19
N ILE A 298 2.40 -17.42 4.46
CA ILE A 298 1.55 -17.93 3.38
C ILE A 298 1.87 -17.15 2.12
N TRP A 299 2.05 -17.85 1.03
CA TRP A 299 2.17 -17.29 -0.31
C TRP A 299 1.01 -17.75 -1.20
N ARG A 300 0.25 -16.80 -1.72
CA ARG A 300 -0.89 -17.03 -2.60
C ARG A 300 -0.63 -16.38 -3.96
N PRO A 301 -0.23 -17.17 -5.00
CA PRO A 301 -0.15 -16.65 -6.37
C PRO A 301 -1.48 -16.06 -6.82
N LEU A 302 -1.43 -14.92 -7.50
CA LEU A 302 -2.63 -14.25 -8.01
C LEU A 302 -3.15 -14.93 -9.26
N ASN A 303 -4.45 -14.76 -9.51
CA ASN A 303 -5.11 -15.19 -10.74
C ASN A 303 -5.96 -14.02 -11.30
N ASN A 304 -6.24 -14.13 -12.59
CA ASN A 304 -7.29 -13.38 -13.27
C ASN A 304 -8.44 -14.35 -13.56
N PRO A 305 -9.40 -14.52 -12.63
CA PRO A 305 -10.42 -15.54 -12.75
C PRO A 305 -11.51 -15.13 -13.77
N LYS A 306 -12.30 -16.07 -14.26
CA LYS A 306 -13.46 -15.77 -15.11
C LYS A 306 -14.65 -15.19 -14.35
N HIS A 307 -14.69 -15.37 -13.04
CA HIS A 307 -15.72 -14.86 -12.12
C HIS A 307 -15.06 -14.26 -10.90
N LEU A 308 -15.75 -13.31 -10.24
CA LEU A 308 -15.28 -12.73 -8.99
C LEU A 308 -14.87 -13.83 -8.00
N SER A 309 -13.64 -13.77 -7.51
CA SER A 309 -13.08 -14.69 -6.52
C SER A 309 -12.69 -13.93 -5.26
N VAL A 310 -13.03 -14.50 -4.10
CA VAL A 310 -12.64 -13.95 -2.79
C VAL A 310 -12.02 -15.07 -1.96
N SER A 311 -10.74 -14.93 -1.65
CA SER A 311 -10.02 -15.82 -0.73
C SER A 311 -9.88 -15.16 0.63
N THR A 312 -10.13 -15.92 1.69
CA THR A 312 -10.15 -15.42 3.08
C THR A 312 -9.20 -16.21 3.96
N TYR A 313 -8.32 -15.53 4.66
CA TYR A 313 -7.35 -16.09 5.59
C TYR A 313 -7.61 -15.56 7.00
N ALA A 314 -8.14 -16.41 7.88
CA ALA A 314 -8.35 -16.04 9.28
C ALA A 314 -7.01 -15.84 9.98
N VAL A 315 -6.81 -14.68 10.57
CA VAL A 315 -5.58 -14.32 11.27
C VAL A 315 -5.91 -13.51 12.52
N GLU A 316 -5.18 -13.81 13.59
CA GLU A 316 -5.21 -13.01 14.81
C GLU A 316 -3.87 -12.28 14.95
N ASN A 317 -3.91 -10.98 15.16
CA ASN A 317 -2.71 -10.14 15.26
C ASN A 317 -1.70 -10.40 14.13
N PRO A 318 -2.07 -10.15 12.85
CA PRO A 318 -1.15 -10.39 11.75
C PRO A 318 0.14 -9.59 11.94
N LYS A 319 1.27 -10.22 11.66
CA LYS A 319 2.59 -9.56 11.68
C LYS A 319 2.85 -8.80 10.39
N GLY A 320 2.16 -9.17 9.31
CA GLY A 320 2.17 -8.44 8.05
C GLY A 320 1.37 -9.12 6.96
N PHE A 321 1.06 -8.37 5.91
CA PHE A 321 0.53 -8.88 4.65
C PHE A 321 0.84 -7.91 3.52
N GLY A 322 0.82 -8.38 2.29
CA GLY A 322 1.07 -7.49 1.17
C GLY A 322 0.93 -8.14 -0.20
N LEU A 323 0.79 -7.29 -1.20
CA LEU A 323 0.83 -7.68 -2.60
C LEU A 323 2.25 -7.51 -3.11
N LEU A 324 2.88 -8.63 -3.45
CA LEU A 324 4.30 -8.66 -3.79
C LEU A 324 4.52 -8.98 -5.26
N GLN A 325 5.61 -8.43 -5.81
CA GLN A 325 6.11 -8.69 -7.15
C GLN A 325 7.46 -9.41 -7.03
N ARG A 326 7.46 -10.76 -7.08
CA ARG A 326 8.68 -11.58 -6.89
C ARG A 326 9.54 -11.73 -8.16
N GLY A 327 8.97 -11.53 -9.35
CA GLY A 327 9.74 -11.41 -10.58
C GLY A 327 10.44 -10.05 -10.62
N ARG A 328 11.79 -10.01 -10.68
CA ARG A 328 12.57 -8.77 -10.65
C ARG A 328 13.48 -8.57 -11.86
N ASP A 329 13.63 -9.61 -12.66
CA ASP A 329 14.41 -9.55 -13.89
C ASP A 329 13.56 -9.02 -15.03
N PHE A 330 14.15 -8.23 -15.91
CA PHE A 330 13.49 -7.74 -17.12
C PHE A 330 12.88 -8.87 -17.94
N THR A 331 13.61 -9.99 -18.06
CA THR A 331 13.19 -11.19 -18.81
C THR A 331 11.94 -11.87 -18.26
N ALA A 332 11.51 -11.54 -17.04
CA ALA A 332 10.24 -12.02 -16.49
C ALA A 332 9.03 -11.37 -17.17
N TYR A 333 9.21 -10.20 -17.79
CA TYR A 333 8.15 -9.38 -18.38
C TYR A 333 8.39 -9.02 -19.84
N GLU A 334 9.65 -8.80 -20.26
CA GLU A 334 10.06 -8.37 -21.60
C GLU A 334 9.38 -7.07 -22.07
N ASP A 335 8.96 -6.21 -21.13
CA ASP A 335 8.21 -4.98 -21.40
C ASP A 335 9.08 -3.75 -21.18
N LEU A 336 9.39 -3.03 -22.28
CA LEU A 336 10.21 -1.81 -22.24
C LEU A 336 9.38 -0.56 -21.91
N ASP A 337 8.10 -0.57 -22.17
CA ASP A 337 7.23 0.59 -22.02
C ASP A 337 6.73 0.69 -20.55
N ASP A 338 6.18 -0.40 -20.02
CA ASP A 338 5.57 -0.42 -18.69
C ASP A 338 6.50 -0.88 -17.56
N ARG A 339 7.65 -1.51 -17.91
CA ARG A 339 8.73 -1.86 -16.98
C ARG A 339 8.22 -2.46 -15.65
N TYR A 340 7.41 -3.50 -15.71
CA TYR A 340 6.85 -4.19 -14.53
C TYR A 340 7.92 -4.68 -13.55
N ASP A 341 9.14 -4.96 -14.03
CA ASP A 341 10.32 -5.29 -13.23
C ASP A 341 10.74 -4.18 -12.25
N LEU A 342 10.38 -2.92 -12.51
CA LEU A 342 10.70 -1.77 -11.66
C LEU A 342 9.58 -1.38 -10.69
N ARG A 343 8.40 -2.01 -10.78
CA ARG A 343 7.26 -1.70 -9.92
C ARG A 343 7.45 -2.29 -8.51
N PRO A 344 7.14 -1.55 -7.43
CA PRO A 344 7.38 -2.04 -6.07
C PRO A 344 6.35 -3.07 -5.62
N SER A 345 6.74 -3.90 -4.66
CA SER A 345 5.83 -4.61 -3.77
C SER A 345 5.28 -3.66 -2.71
N GLY A 346 4.05 -3.90 -2.26
CA GLY A 346 3.45 -3.22 -1.11
C GLY A 346 3.32 -4.17 0.08
N TRP A 347 3.90 -3.81 1.23
CA TRP A 347 3.84 -4.62 2.43
C TRP A 347 3.32 -3.81 3.61
N ILE A 348 2.27 -4.31 4.25
CA ILE A 348 1.68 -3.73 5.47
C ILE A 348 2.26 -4.43 6.69
N GLU A 349 2.83 -3.66 7.59
CA GLU A 349 3.30 -4.08 8.89
C GLU A 349 2.43 -3.43 9.96
N PRO A 350 1.48 -4.15 10.59
CA PRO A 350 0.68 -3.64 11.69
C PRO A 350 1.53 -3.13 12.84
N LYS A 351 1.13 -2.05 13.47
CA LYS A 351 1.73 -1.53 14.69
C LYS A 351 0.76 -1.69 15.84
N GLY A 352 1.15 -2.48 16.84
CA GLY A 352 0.28 -2.94 17.92
C GLY A 352 -0.56 -4.15 17.53
N GLU A 353 -1.52 -4.49 18.37
CA GLU A 353 -2.41 -5.64 18.17
C GLU A 353 -3.66 -5.21 17.40
N TRP A 354 -3.95 -5.89 16.29
CA TRP A 354 -5.15 -5.65 15.49
C TRP A 354 -6.31 -6.57 15.88
N GLY A 355 -6.04 -7.59 16.73
CA GLY A 355 -7.02 -8.55 17.18
C GLY A 355 -7.36 -9.64 16.18
N LYS A 356 -8.51 -10.26 16.37
CA LYS A 356 -9.05 -11.29 15.48
C LYS A 356 -9.66 -10.66 14.24
N GLY A 357 -9.36 -11.26 13.10
CA GLY A 357 -9.84 -10.82 11.81
C GLY A 357 -9.35 -11.71 10.70
N LYS A 358 -9.33 -11.19 9.52
CA LYS A 358 -8.93 -11.93 8.33
C LYS A 358 -8.29 -11.01 7.30
N VAL A 359 -7.31 -11.56 6.58
CA VAL A 359 -6.81 -10.96 5.33
C VAL A 359 -7.69 -11.51 4.21
N GLU A 360 -8.27 -10.62 3.42
CA GLU A 360 -9.04 -10.98 2.23
C GLU A 360 -8.28 -10.58 0.97
N LEU A 361 -8.32 -11.48 -0.01
CA LEU A 361 -7.88 -11.26 -1.39
C LEU A 361 -9.10 -11.30 -2.29
N VAL A 362 -9.30 -10.23 -3.03
CA VAL A 362 -10.35 -10.11 -4.05
C VAL A 362 -9.68 -10.10 -5.41
N GLU A 363 -10.09 -11.02 -6.28
CA GLU A 363 -9.63 -11.15 -7.65
C GLU A 363 -10.83 -10.94 -8.59
N ILE A 364 -10.80 -9.87 -9.37
CA ILE A 364 -11.90 -9.44 -10.26
C ILE A 364 -11.50 -9.81 -11.70
N PRO A 365 -12.40 -10.38 -12.52
CA PRO A 365 -12.12 -10.60 -13.92
C PRO A 365 -11.74 -9.32 -14.65
N THR A 366 -10.66 -9.34 -15.43
CA THR A 366 -10.30 -8.24 -16.32
C THR A 366 -9.91 -8.75 -17.70
N ALA A 367 -10.26 -8.00 -18.73
CA ALA A 367 -9.92 -8.31 -20.12
C ALA A 367 -8.56 -7.74 -20.53
N ASP A 368 -8.09 -6.72 -19.83
CA ASP A 368 -6.86 -5.98 -20.17
C ASP A 368 -6.15 -5.42 -18.93
N GLU A 369 -4.98 -4.83 -19.14
CA GLU A 369 -4.09 -4.29 -18.12
C GLU A 369 -4.48 -2.93 -17.57
N THR A 370 -5.51 -2.30 -18.09
CA THR A 370 -5.89 -0.92 -17.71
C THR A 370 -6.70 -0.85 -16.42
N ASN A 371 -7.19 -1.99 -15.94
CA ASN A 371 -8.01 -2.07 -14.74
C ASN A 371 -7.26 -2.72 -13.59
N ASP A 372 -7.19 -2.04 -12.47
CA ASP A 372 -6.79 -2.64 -11.20
C ASP A 372 -7.84 -3.69 -10.80
N ASN A 373 -7.47 -4.98 -10.83
CA ASN A 373 -8.40 -6.09 -10.62
C ASN A 373 -8.09 -6.92 -9.37
N ILE A 374 -7.12 -6.52 -8.57
CA ILE A 374 -6.68 -7.18 -7.35
C ILE A 374 -6.85 -6.23 -6.18
N VAL A 375 -7.50 -6.69 -5.10
CA VAL A 375 -7.59 -5.94 -3.84
C VAL A 375 -7.24 -6.86 -2.68
N ALA A 376 -6.38 -6.41 -1.77
CA ALA A 376 -6.08 -7.11 -0.53
C ALA A 376 -6.19 -6.15 0.66
N PHE A 377 -6.80 -6.62 1.75
CA PHE A 377 -6.98 -5.83 2.97
C PHE A 377 -7.17 -6.74 4.19
N TRP A 378 -6.98 -6.17 5.37
CA TRP A 378 -7.41 -6.82 6.60
C TRP A 378 -8.79 -6.32 7.03
N THR A 379 -9.65 -7.22 7.55
CA THR A 379 -10.96 -6.87 8.10
C THR A 379 -11.11 -7.48 9.49
N PRO A 380 -11.56 -6.69 10.51
CA PRO A 380 -11.78 -7.21 11.86
C PRO A 380 -13.02 -8.12 11.90
N ASP A 381 -12.98 -9.15 12.73
CA ASP A 381 -14.15 -10.01 12.96
C ASP A 381 -15.29 -9.26 13.66
N VAL A 382 -14.94 -8.26 14.47
CA VAL A 382 -15.89 -7.38 15.16
C VAL A 382 -15.73 -5.97 14.62
N LEU A 383 -16.74 -5.51 13.89
CA LEU A 383 -16.77 -4.14 13.36
C LEU A 383 -16.91 -3.12 14.50
N PRO A 384 -16.31 -1.92 14.35
CA PRO A 384 -16.46 -0.87 15.34
C PRO A 384 -17.93 -0.44 15.47
N GLU A 385 -18.32 -0.05 16.67
CA GLU A 385 -19.64 0.56 16.89
C GLU A 385 -19.74 1.92 16.19
N THR A 386 -20.92 2.24 15.67
CA THR A 386 -21.20 3.54 15.06
C THR A 386 -20.84 4.67 16.02
N GLY A 387 -20.10 5.66 15.53
CA GLY A 387 -19.66 6.84 16.30
C GLY A 387 -18.47 6.60 17.23
N LYS A 388 -18.00 5.35 17.40
CA LYS A 388 -16.75 5.07 18.14
C LYS A 388 -15.58 4.98 17.17
N PRO A 389 -14.39 5.53 17.54
CA PRO A 389 -13.23 5.45 16.67
C PRO A 389 -12.65 4.04 16.62
N LEU A 390 -12.32 3.57 15.43
CA LEU A 390 -11.34 2.50 15.23
C LEU A 390 -9.98 3.17 15.03
N ASP A 391 -9.06 3.00 15.96
CA ASP A 391 -7.68 3.53 15.86
C ASP A 391 -6.76 2.41 15.39
N VAL A 392 -6.16 2.59 14.22
CA VAL A 392 -5.22 1.65 13.64
C VAL A 392 -3.93 2.34 13.23
N LYS A 393 -2.82 1.65 13.43
CA LYS A 393 -1.49 2.11 13.03
C LYS A 393 -0.80 0.99 12.27
N TYR A 394 -0.10 1.38 11.20
CA TYR A 394 0.69 0.44 10.42
C TYR A 394 1.80 1.16 9.68
N ARG A 395 2.78 0.38 9.24
CA ARG A 395 3.84 0.82 8.34
C ARG A 395 3.63 0.16 6.99
N LEU A 396 3.66 0.96 5.95
CA LEU A 396 3.57 0.50 4.57
C LEU A 396 4.92 0.66 3.90
N HIS A 397 5.46 -0.44 3.38
CA HIS A 397 6.71 -0.48 2.65
C HIS A 397 6.43 -0.57 1.15
N PHE A 398 7.09 0.27 0.36
CA PHE A 398 7.15 0.17 -1.10
C PHE A 398 8.58 -0.23 -1.47
N THR A 399 8.77 -1.50 -1.77
CA THR A 399 10.11 -2.08 -1.93
C THR A 399 10.21 -2.98 -3.15
N ARG A 400 11.42 -3.09 -3.69
CA ARG A 400 11.81 -4.12 -4.67
C ARG A 400 12.67 -5.21 -4.03
N ASP A 401 12.95 -5.10 -2.75
CA ASP A 401 13.78 -6.03 -1.99
C ASP A 401 12.91 -6.92 -1.11
N GLU A 402 12.52 -8.06 -1.66
CA GLU A 402 11.71 -9.06 -0.98
C GLU A 402 12.44 -9.71 0.20
N ASP A 403 13.78 -9.80 0.13
CA ASP A 403 14.58 -10.46 1.15
C ASP A 403 14.45 -9.81 2.53
N GLN A 404 14.08 -8.53 2.57
CA GLN A 404 13.80 -7.82 3.82
C GLN A 404 12.43 -8.15 4.44
N LEU A 405 11.52 -8.75 3.65
CA LEU A 405 10.15 -9.04 4.06
C LEU A 405 9.96 -10.51 4.46
N HIS A 406 11.00 -11.34 4.31
CA HIS A 406 10.99 -12.75 4.68
C HIS A 406 11.66 -13.01 6.02
N SER A 407 11.28 -14.13 6.64
CA SER A 407 12.08 -14.68 7.72
C SER A 407 13.44 -15.16 7.19
N PRO A 408 14.54 -14.82 7.83
CA PRO A 408 15.86 -15.35 7.43
C PRO A 408 15.96 -16.87 7.59
N ASN A 409 15.03 -17.49 8.33
CA ASN A 409 15.02 -18.90 8.68
C ASN A 409 14.00 -19.75 7.89
N ILE A 410 13.22 -19.13 7.02
CA ILE A 410 12.18 -19.84 6.25
C ILE A 410 12.34 -19.50 4.78
N ALA A 411 12.44 -20.55 3.97
CA ALA A 411 12.48 -20.41 2.53
C ALA A 411 11.13 -19.99 1.96
N TYR A 412 11.14 -19.42 0.78
CA TYR A 412 9.96 -18.88 0.13
C TYR A 412 9.79 -19.41 -1.30
N VAL A 413 8.57 -19.33 -1.82
CA VAL A 413 8.25 -19.65 -3.22
C VAL A 413 8.85 -18.59 -4.13
N GLN A 414 9.84 -18.97 -4.92
CA GLN A 414 10.40 -18.10 -5.95
C GLN A 414 9.44 -17.95 -7.11
N GLN A 415 8.86 -19.08 -7.55
CA GLN A 415 7.97 -19.09 -8.70
C GLN A 415 6.99 -20.28 -8.65
N THR A 416 5.80 -20.04 -9.16
CA THR A 416 4.79 -21.05 -9.47
C THR A 416 4.56 -21.07 -10.98
N ARG A 417 4.61 -22.25 -11.59
CA ARG A 417 4.23 -22.47 -12.99
C ARG A 417 3.10 -23.47 -13.08
N ARG A 418 2.26 -23.33 -14.09
CA ARG A 418 1.15 -24.23 -14.35
C ARG A 418 1.20 -24.73 -15.80
N SER A 419 0.87 -26.00 -15.99
CA SER A 419 0.71 -26.60 -17.31
C SER A 419 -0.38 -27.69 -17.30
N ALA A 420 -0.77 -28.18 -18.47
CA ALA A 420 -1.48 -29.43 -18.55
C ALA A 420 -0.60 -30.56 -17.98
N GLY A 421 -1.21 -31.47 -17.22
CA GLY A 421 -0.55 -32.66 -16.78
C GLY A 421 -0.47 -33.71 -17.92
N ASP A 422 0.54 -34.55 -17.89
CA ASP A 422 0.75 -35.58 -18.87
C ASP A 422 1.26 -36.87 -18.26
N VAL A 423 1.10 -37.96 -18.98
CA VAL A 423 1.69 -39.26 -18.70
C VAL A 423 2.59 -39.72 -19.85
N LYS A 424 3.75 -40.27 -19.49
CA LYS A 424 4.70 -40.82 -20.46
C LYS A 424 4.21 -42.17 -20.91
N GLN A 425 4.00 -42.32 -22.22
CA GLN A 425 3.63 -43.57 -22.86
C GLN A 425 4.85 -44.50 -23.05
N SER A 426 4.62 -45.76 -23.32
CA SER A 426 5.67 -46.77 -23.54
C SER A 426 6.60 -46.42 -24.72
N ASN A 427 6.11 -45.67 -25.70
CA ASN A 427 6.86 -45.16 -26.85
C ASN A 427 7.58 -43.83 -26.59
N LEU A 428 7.69 -43.39 -25.31
CA LEU A 428 8.29 -42.15 -24.87
C LEU A 428 7.50 -40.88 -25.23
N ILE A 429 6.36 -40.99 -25.89
CA ILE A 429 5.48 -39.85 -26.18
C ILE A 429 4.73 -39.47 -24.88
N ARG A 430 4.65 -38.20 -24.61
CA ARG A 430 3.83 -37.66 -23.50
C ARG A 430 2.44 -37.32 -24.02
N GLN A 431 1.43 -37.69 -23.26
CA GLN A 431 0.04 -37.37 -23.60
C GLN A 431 -0.66 -36.76 -22.43
N PRO A 432 -1.44 -35.67 -22.66
CA PRO A 432 -2.28 -35.09 -21.63
C PRO A 432 -3.25 -36.13 -21.04
N ASP A 433 -3.44 -36.11 -19.74
CA ASP A 433 -4.29 -37.06 -19.01
C ASP A 433 -5.45 -36.38 -18.26
N GLY A 434 -5.73 -35.10 -18.58
CA GLY A 434 -6.79 -34.32 -17.97
C GLY A 434 -6.43 -33.79 -16.58
N THR A 435 -5.21 -34.03 -16.11
CA THR A 435 -4.71 -33.41 -14.87
C THR A 435 -4.08 -32.03 -15.14
N ILE A 436 -3.88 -31.27 -14.06
CA ILE A 436 -3.15 -30.00 -14.07
C ILE A 436 -1.87 -30.20 -13.26
N ALA A 437 -0.74 -29.74 -13.81
CA ALA A 437 0.55 -29.79 -13.14
C ALA A 437 0.96 -28.40 -12.64
N TYR A 438 1.32 -28.32 -11.37
CA TYR A 438 1.97 -27.18 -10.74
C TYR A 438 3.44 -27.50 -10.48
N ILE A 439 4.31 -26.58 -10.86
CA ILE A 439 5.73 -26.60 -10.59
C ILE A 439 6.03 -25.44 -9.66
N VAL A 440 6.38 -25.74 -8.42
CA VAL A 440 6.64 -24.74 -7.38
C VAL A 440 8.11 -24.80 -6.98
N ASP A 441 8.82 -23.73 -7.21
CA ASP A 441 10.24 -23.59 -6.84
C ASP A 441 10.38 -22.84 -5.53
N PHE A 442 11.01 -23.46 -4.55
CA PHE A 442 11.33 -22.88 -3.25
C PHE A 442 12.82 -22.59 -3.15
N ILE A 443 13.15 -21.40 -2.67
CA ILE A 443 14.52 -20.96 -2.40
C ILE A 443 14.61 -20.28 -1.03
N GLY A 444 15.79 -20.27 -0.46
CA GLY A 444 16.05 -19.57 0.80
C GLY A 444 17.36 -20.03 1.44
N PRO A 445 17.91 -19.27 2.40
CA PRO A 445 19.17 -19.60 3.03
C PRO A 445 19.18 -20.99 3.68
N ASN A 446 18.13 -21.34 4.41
CA ASN A 446 17.99 -22.63 5.09
C ASN A 446 17.94 -23.83 4.14
N LEU A 447 17.43 -23.66 2.91
CA LEU A 447 17.46 -24.72 1.89
C LEU A 447 18.84 -24.89 1.24
N LYS A 448 19.60 -23.79 1.11
CA LYS A 448 20.97 -23.81 0.56
C LYS A 448 21.97 -24.55 1.46
N GLU A 449 21.69 -24.60 2.76
CA GLU A 449 22.52 -25.30 3.74
C GLU A 449 22.28 -26.81 3.79
N LEU A 450 21.20 -27.31 3.16
CA LEU A 450 20.88 -28.72 3.13
C LEU A 450 21.70 -29.46 2.07
N ASP A 451 22.12 -30.70 2.42
CA ASP A 451 22.68 -31.63 1.44
C ASP A 451 21.65 -31.95 0.35
N GLU A 452 22.10 -32.12 -0.91
CA GLU A 452 21.25 -32.44 -2.05
C GLU A 452 20.43 -33.71 -1.88
N ASN A 453 20.89 -34.65 -1.02
CA ASN A 453 20.22 -35.89 -0.67
C ASN A 453 19.42 -35.81 0.65
N ALA A 454 19.28 -34.63 1.22
CA ALA A 454 18.51 -34.44 2.43
C ALA A 454 17.06 -34.96 2.22
N PRO A 455 16.45 -35.59 3.24
CA PRO A 455 15.10 -36.17 3.12
C PRO A 455 14.01 -35.10 3.16
N VAL A 456 14.07 -34.17 2.21
CA VAL A 456 13.06 -33.12 2.07
C VAL A 456 11.79 -33.71 1.45
N ALA A 457 10.70 -33.56 2.13
CA ALA A 457 9.38 -34.00 1.70
C ALA A 457 8.42 -32.81 1.60
N SER A 458 7.25 -33.03 1.00
CA SER A 458 6.19 -32.04 0.98
C SER A 458 5.00 -32.48 1.82
N GLN A 459 4.44 -31.55 2.56
CA GLN A 459 3.11 -31.67 3.16
C GLN A 459 2.14 -30.98 2.20
N VAL A 460 1.25 -31.76 1.59
CA VAL A 460 0.27 -31.28 0.61
C VAL A 460 -1.13 -31.57 1.09
N SER A 461 -2.02 -30.62 0.99
CA SER A 461 -3.46 -30.80 1.16
C SER A 461 -4.21 -30.24 -0.04
N ILE A 462 -5.33 -30.86 -0.37
CA ILE A 462 -6.22 -30.45 -1.45
C ILE A 462 -7.67 -30.53 -0.95
N GLY A 463 -8.50 -29.57 -1.36
CA GLY A 463 -9.93 -29.56 -1.02
C GLY A 463 -10.70 -30.71 -1.67
N ASP A 464 -11.94 -30.91 -1.23
CA ASP A 464 -12.79 -32.04 -1.64
C ASP A 464 -13.02 -32.15 -3.16
N ASN A 465 -12.88 -31.02 -3.87
CA ASN A 465 -13.01 -30.96 -5.34
C ASN A 465 -11.77 -31.46 -6.09
N GLY A 466 -10.71 -31.84 -5.40
CA GLY A 466 -9.44 -32.26 -6.02
C GLY A 466 -8.99 -33.66 -5.60
N GLU A 467 -8.06 -34.20 -6.39
CA GLU A 467 -7.32 -35.43 -6.11
C GLU A 467 -5.83 -35.21 -6.45
N ILE A 468 -4.94 -35.57 -5.52
CA ILE A 468 -3.49 -35.57 -5.77
C ILE A 468 -3.11 -36.79 -6.56
N VAL A 469 -2.66 -36.61 -7.80
CA VAL A 469 -2.22 -37.70 -8.68
C VAL A 469 -0.72 -37.95 -8.60
N GLU A 470 0.05 -36.87 -8.39
CA GLU A 470 1.50 -36.92 -8.21
C GLU A 470 1.94 -35.82 -7.24
N ASN A 471 2.87 -36.18 -6.37
CA ASN A 471 3.53 -35.30 -5.43
C ASN A 471 5.00 -35.71 -5.35
N ASN A 472 5.89 -34.92 -5.92
CA ASN A 472 7.31 -35.21 -5.98
C ASN A 472 8.14 -33.96 -5.64
N VAL A 473 9.13 -34.16 -4.79
CA VAL A 473 10.07 -33.10 -4.36
C VAL A 473 11.48 -33.48 -4.84
N ARG A 474 12.16 -32.51 -5.46
CA ARG A 474 13.55 -32.71 -5.94
C ARG A 474 14.42 -31.50 -5.67
N TYR A 475 15.68 -31.77 -5.33
CA TYR A 475 16.70 -30.72 -5.29
C TYR A 475 16.90 -30.10 -6.68
N ASN A 476 17.06 -28.79 -6.72
CA ASN A 476 17.36 -28.02 -7.91
C ASN A 476 18.80 -27.47 -7.83
N PRO A 477 19.78 -28.08 -8.53
CA PRO A 477 21.18 -27.68 -8.45
C PRO A 477 21.45 -26.29 -9.06
N VAL A 478 20.52 -25.75 -9.86
CA VAL A 478 20.68 -24.43 -10.50
C VAL A 478 20.41 -23.30 -9.51
N THR A 479 19.39 -23.47 -8.68
CA THR A 479 18.99 -22.43 -7.70
C THR A 479 19.47 -22.74 -6.29
N HIS A 480 20.03 -23.92 -6.05
CA HIS A 480 20.30 -24.49 -4.72
C HIS A 480 19.07 -24.47 -3.82
N GLY A 481 17.91 -24.69 -4.44
CA GLY A 481 16.61 -24.75 -3.80
C GLY A 481 15.94 -26.13 -4.05
N TRP A 482 14.65 -26.19 -3.85
CA TRP A 482 13.89 -27.41 -4.00
C TRP A 482 12.63 -27.16 -4.82
N ARG A 483 12.32 -28.12 -5.70
CA ARG A 483 11.16 -28.07 -6.59
C ARG A 483 10.12 -29.09 -6.18
N LEU A 484 8.89 -28.61 -5.93
CA LEU A 484 7.71 -29.45 -5.83
C LEU A 484 7.04 -29.56 -7.21
N THR A 485 6.82 -30.79 -7.65
CA THR A 485 5.93 -31.12 -8.78
C THR A 485 4.64 -31.67 -8.18
N LEU A 486 3.53 -30.96 -8.34
CA LEU A 486 2.22 -31.37 -7.88
C LEU A 486 1.29 -31.51 -9.08
N ARG A 487 0.77 -32.74 -9.32
CA ARG A 487 -0.20 -32.99 -10.37
C ARG A 487 -1.54 -33.36 -9.74
N VAL A 488 -2.59 -32.67 -10.16
CA VAL A 488 -3.92 -32.77 -9.54
C VAL A 488 -4.98 -33.03 -10.59
N ARG A 489 -6.02 -33.75 -10.19
CA ARG A 489 -7.26 -33.93 -10.95
C ARG A 489 -8.38 -33.19 -10.30
N VAL A 490 -9.07 -32.36 -11.07
CA VAL A 490 -10.29 -31.64 -10.63
C VAL A 490 -11.49 -32.53 -10.89
N LYS A 491 -12.37 -32.69 -9.90
CA LYS A 491 -13.56 -33.54 -10.01
C LYS A 491 -14.72 -32.82 -10.70
N ASP A 492 -14.93 -31.55 -10.37
CA ASP A 492 -15.96 -30.68 -10.95
C ASP A 492 -15.32 -29.33 -11.34
N ALA A 493 -15.20 -29.09 -12.63
CA ALA A 493 -14.62 -27.85 -13.15
C ALA A 493 -15.44 -26.59 -12.82
N LYS A 494 -16.70 -26.74 -12.40
CA LYS A 494 -17.58 -25.62 -12.02
C LYS A 494 -17.33 -25.10 -10.60
N GLN A 495 -16.49 -25.79 -9.85
CA GLN A 495 -16.15 -25.43 -8.46
C GLN A 495 -14.65 -25.12 -8.35
N PRO A 496 -14.25 -24.18 -7.49
CA PRO A 496 -12.84 -23.92 -7.24
C PRO A 496 -12.18 -25.12 -6.54
N THR A 497 -10.87 -25.26 -6.74
CA THR A 497 -10.07 -26.29 -6.08
C THR A 497 -8.94 -25.64 -5.30
N GLU A 498 -9.02 -25.73 -3.96
CA GLU A 498 -8.01 -25.20 -3.05
C GLU A 498 -6.89 -26.21 -2.83
N MET A 499 -5.65 -25.72 -2.78
CA MET A 499 -4.44 -26.50 -2.56
C MET A 499 -3.51 -25.77 -1.59
N ARG A 500 -2.83 -26.53 -0.74
CA ARG A 500 -1.76 -26.00 0.12
C ARG A 500 -0.58 -26.96 0.11
N ALA A 501 0.63 -26.42 0.13
CA ALA A 501 1.85 -27.19 0.22
C ALA A 501 2.95 -26.44 0.99
N ALA A 502 3.74 -27.18 1.75
CA ALA A 502 4.98 -26.71 2.34
C ALA A 502 6.03 -27.81 2.26
N LEU A 503 7.31 -27.45 2.25
CA LEU A 503 8.39 -28.42 2.36
C LEU A 503 8.80 -28.59 3.83
N VAL A 504 9.12 -29.84 4.17
CA VAL A 504 9.52 -30.25 5.53
C VAL A 504 10.74 -31.16 5.49
N ASN A 505 11.50 -31.15 6.59
CA ASN A 505 12.51 -32.17 6.89
C ASN A 505 12.18 -32.79 8.25
N GLY A 506 11.65 -34.01 8.24
CA GLY A 506 11.03 -34.60 9.41
C GLY A 506 9.85 -33.76 9.91
N GLU A 507 9.89 -33.30 11.15
CA GLU A 507 8.85 -32.44 11.75
C GLU A 507 9.10 -30.94 11.53
N THR A 508 10.24 -30.56 10.96
CA THR A 508 10.63 -29.16 10.76
C THR A 508 10.08 -28.62 9.44
N THR A 509 9.24 -27.59 9.52
CA THR A 509 8.80 -26.82 8.35
C THR A 509 9.95 -25.97 7.82
N LEU A 510 10.28 -26.13 6.55
CA LEU A 510 11.40 -25.45 5.88
C LEU A 510 10.98 -24.22 5.12
N THR A 511 9.71 -24.13 4.70
CA THR A 511 9.25 -23.12 3.77
C THR A 511 7.99 -22.41 4.25
N GLU A 512 7.69 -21.28 3.65
CA GLU A 512 6.33 -20.75 3.70
C GLU A 512 5.33 -21.74 3.11
N THR A 513 4.06 -21.59 3.46
CA THR A 513 2.97 -22.36 2.88
C THR A 513 2.57 -21.76 1.54
N TRP A 514 2.79 -22.51 0.45
CA TRP A 514 2.18 -22.22 -0.83
C TRP A 514 0.69 -22.54 -0.75
N SER A 515 -0.17 -21.55 -0.96
CA SER A 515 -1.63 -21.68 -0.99
C SER A 515 -2.10 -21.28 -2.38
N ASN A 516 -2.82 -22.16 -3.07
CA ASN A 516 -3.29 -21.87 -4.41
C ASN A 516 -4.73 -22.29 -4.59
N GLN A 517 -5.44 -21.53 -5.40
CA GLN A 517 -6.78 -21.88 -5.84
C GLN A 517 -6.78 -21.99 -7.36
N LEU A 518 -7.27 -23.09 -7.88
CA LEU A 518 -7.68 -23.15 -9.26
C LEU A 518 -9.13 -22.64 -9.31
N PRO A 519 -9.38 -21.51 -10.00
CA PRO A 519 -10.74 -20.96 -10.09
C PRO A 519 -11.70 -21.91 -10.83
N ALA A 520 -13.00 -21.74 -10.59
CA ALA A 520 -14.02 -22.47 -11.34
C ALA A 520 -14.02 -22.10 -12.83
N ASN A 521 -14.25 -23.09 -13.68
CA ASN A 521 -14.36 -22.95 -15.15
C ASN A 521 -13.10 -22.42 -15.85
N GLU A 522 -11.94 -22.66 -15.28
CA GLU A 522 -10.65 -22.40 -15.94
C GLU A 522 -10.29 -23.40 -17.01
#